data_9221b5d6cf33e74f68ba009db994c4af
#
_entry.id   9221b5d6cf33e74f68ba009db994c4af
#
_cell.length_a   1.000
_cell.length_b   1.000
_cell.length_c   1.000
_cell.angle_alpha   90.00
_cell.angle_beta   90.00
_cell.angle_gamma   90.00
#
_symmetry.space_group_name_H-M   'P 1'
#
loop_
_entity.id
_entity.type
_entity.pdbx_description
1 polymer ?
#
loop_
_entity_poly.entity_id
_entity_poly.type
_entity_poly.pdbx_seq_one_letter_code
_entity_poly.pdbx_strand_id
1 'polypeptide(L)'
;MIVSKTSKDLKSVLMVGVKDIVKYPYYLIKEKEQVIFVVSPGRNGIEFNKTLGYFSNFPGMQTYQCLYGSGILVMQRNDEKAQAKEFKVVTLNATKVVLVPASWGMCLVNTGNNFLVVLRNSILDQKDKNRKPILEKRGFAYYIVEKKGEISFEQNPNYLLHPQITTE
;
A
#
# COMPACT_ATOMS: atom_id res chain seq x y z
N MET A 1 10.91 16.60 8.23
CA MET A 1 9.76 17.20 7.50
C MET A 1 8.55 16.29 7.59
N ILE A 2 7.39 16.84 7.91
CA ILE A 2 6.12 16.09 7.97
C ILE A 2 5.25 16.47 6.78
N VAL A 3 4.73 15.47 6.07
CA VAL A 3 3.83 15.65 4.93
C VAL A 3 2.54 14.89 5.20
N SER A 4 1.41 15.57 5.21
CA SER A 4 0.10 14.92 5.30
C SER A 4 -0.45 14.62 3.91
N LYS A 5 -1.05 13.45 3.76
CA LYS A 5 -1.81 13.08 2.58
C LYS A 5 -3.30 13.23 2.86
N THR A 6 -4.03 13.67 1.87
CA THR A 6 -5.46 13.93 1.99
C THR A 6 -6.29 12.92 1.21
N SER A 7 -7.59 12.92 1.45
CA SER A 7 -8.53 12.10 0.68
C SER A 7 -8.42 12.32 -0.84
N LYS A 8 -8.07 13.53 -1.27
CA LYS A 8 -7.88 13.85 -2.69
C LYS A 8 -6.70 13.09 -3.29
N ASP A 9 -5.62 12.93 -2.52
CA ASP A 9 -4.43 12.18 -2.98
C ASP A 9 -4.74 10.69 -3.20
N LEU A 10 -5.66 10.14 -2.40
CA LEU A 10 -5.97 8.71 -2.42
C LEU A 10 -7.11 8.32 -3.36
N LYS A 11 -7.99 9.25 -3.68
CA LYS A 11 -9.24 9.00 -4.42
C LYS A 11 -9.04 8.22 -5.74
N SER A 12 -7.95 8.49 -6.45
CA SER A 12 -7.64 7.86 -7.74
C SER A 12 -7.29 6.38 -7.66
N VAL A 13 -7.02 5.86 -6.45
CA VAL A 13 -6.62 4.45 -6.23
C VAL A 13 -7.60 3.68 -5.34
N LEU A 14 -8.75 4.25 -5.06
CA LEU A 14 -9.83 3.61 -4.32
C LEU A 14 -10.83 2.95 -5.29
N MET A 15 -11.64 2.06 -4.74
CA MET A 15 -12.77 1.48 -5.47
C MET A 15 -13.68 2.58 -6.03
N VAL A 16 -14.27 2.33 -7.18
CA VAL A 16 -15.19 3.31 -7.81
C VAL A 16 -16.45 3.51 -6.95
N GLY A 17 -16.89 4.76 -6.83
CA GLY A 17 -18.13 5.10 -6.15
C GLY A 17 -18.04 5.21 -4.64
N VAL A 18 -16.84 5.15 -4.06
CA VAL A 18 -16.63 5.33 -2.62
C VAL A 18 -17.02 6.76 -2.22
N LYS A 19 -17.88 6.89 -1.22
CA LYS A 19 -18.38 8.19 -0.71
C LYS A 19 -17.71 8.60 0.59
N ASP A 20 -17.58 7.67 1.53
CA ASP A 20 -16.99 7.91 2.84
C ASP A 20 -15.48 7.62 2.77
N ILE A 21 -14.69 8.68 2.68
CA ILE A 21 -13.24 8.60 2.52
C ILE A 21 -12.56 9.20 3.77
N VAL A 22 -11.54 8.50 4.27
CA VAL A 22 -10.72 8.99 5.39
C VAL A 22 -10.09 10.33 4.98
N LYS A 23 -10.30 11.37 5.77
CA LYS A 23 -9.87 12.75 5.45
C LYS A 23 -8.36 12.88 5.31
N TYR A 24 -7.63 12.28 6.24
CA TYR A 24 -6.17 12.25 6.25
C TYR A 24 -5.72 10.79 6.29
N PRO A 25 -5.60 10.13 5.14
CA PRO A 25 -5.31 8.69 5.10
C PRO A 25 -3.94 8.35 5.67
N TYR A 26 -2.93 9.16 5.46
CA TYR A 26 -1.62 8.91 6.07
C TYR A 26 -0.73 10.16 6.10
N TYR A 27 0.29 10.08 6.94
CA TYR A 27 1.33 11.07 7.08
C TYR A 27 2.69 10.43 6.79
N LEU A 28 3.61 11.25 6.30
CA LEU A 28 5.00 10.87 6.06
C LEU A 28 5.89 11.75 6.95
N ILE A 29 6.71 11.13 7.78
CA ILE A 29 7.77 11.81 8.51
C ILE A 29 9.07 11.49 7.78
N LYS A 30 9.64 12.49 7.10
CA LYS A 30 10.81 12.32 6.24
C LYS A 30 12.07 12.81 6.94
N GLU A 31 13.03 11.95 7.08
CA GLU A 31 14.41 12.22 7.44
C GLU A 31 15.32 11.83 6.26
N LYS A 32 16.64 12.02 6.39
CA LYS A 32 17.59 11.88 5.28
C LYS A 32 17.40 10.59 4.46
N GLU A 33 17.49 9.44 5.10
CA GLU A 33 17.45 8.13 4.45
C GLU A 33 16.28 7.26 4.92
N GLN A 34 15.44 7.85 5.77
CA GLN A 34 14.34 7.13 6.41
C GLN A 34 13.03 7.87 6.20
N VAL A 35 11.98 7.10 6.08
CA VAL A 35 10.61 7.63 6.07
C VAL A 35 9.76 6.80 6.99
N ILE A 36 9.06 7.48 7.90
CA ILE A 36 8.04 6.84 8.73
C ILE A 36 6.68 7.13 8.09
N PHE A 37 5.95 6.07 7.80
CA PHE A 37 4.56 6.11 7.41
C PHE A 37 3.69 6.01 8.64
N VAL A 38 2.75 6.92 8.80
CA VAL A 38 1.74 6.87 9.86
C VAL A 38 0.39 6.77 9.17
N VAL A 39 -0.15 5.56 9.07
CA VAL A 39 -1.39 5.28 8.34
C VAL A 39 -2.57 5.30 9.30
N SER A 40 -3.53 6.19 9.05
CA SER A 40 -4.72 6.33 9.88
C SER A 40 -5.58 5.06 9.85
N PRO A 41 -6.24 4.71 10.96
CA PRO A 41 -7.24 3.66 10.95
C PRO A 41 -8.49 4.10 10.17
N GLY A 42 -9.36 3.16 9.88
CA GLY A 42 -10.64 3.43 9.21
C GLY A 42 -10.74 2.81 7.83
N ARG A 43 -11.80 3.16 7.15
CA ARG A 43 -12.15 2.58 5.85
C ARG A 43 -12.61 3.66 4.90
N ASN A 44 -12.39 3.40 3.63
CA ASN A 44 -12.91 4.17 2.51
C ASN A 44 -14.04 3.33 1.89
N GLY A 45 -15.29 3.57 2.29
CA GLY A 45 -16.36 2.61 2.06
C GLY A 45 -16.08 1.30 2.79
N ILE A 46 -16.00 0.19 2.06
CA ILE A 46 -15.62 -1.13 2.61
C ILE A 46 -14.10 -1.40 2.54
N GLU A 47 -13.35 -0.58 1.81
CA GLU A 47 -11.91 -0.74 1.64
C GLU A 47 -11.15 -0.20 2.85
N PHE A 48 -10.24 -0.99 3.41
CA PHE A 48 -9.36 -0.52 4.46
C PHE A 48 -8.51 0.65 3.99
N ASN A 49 -8.27 1.60 4.89
CA ASN A 49 -7.41 2.72 4.59
C ASN A 49 -5.98 2.28 4.28
N LYS A 50 -5.35 2.98 3.36
CA LYS A 50 -4.06 2.59 2.79
C LYS A 50 -3.23 3.78 2.35
N THR A 51 -1.98 3.52 2.02
CA THR A 51 -1.13 4.47 1.29
C THR A 51 -1.42 4.40 -0.22
N LEU A 52 -1.00 5.43 -0.95
CA LEU A 52 -1.10 5.47 -2.41
C LEU A 52 -0.34 4.31 -3.08
N GLY A 53 0.81 3.95 -2.51
CA GLY A 53 1.68 2.93 -3.08
C GLY A 53 2.52 3.43 -4.25
N TYR A 54 3.44 2.60 -4.70
CA TYR A 54 4.29 2.84 -5.88
C TYR A 54 4.99 1.55 -6.30
N PHE A 55 5.44 1.50 -7.55
CA PHE A 55 6.43 0.51 -8.03
C PHE A 55 7.82 1.12 -7.91
N SER A 56 8.80 0.32 -7.47
CA SER A 56 10.15 0.80 -7.26
C SER A 56 11.01 0.66 -8.52
N ASN A 57 11.62 1.76 -8.95
CA ASN A 57 12.71 1.75 -9.93
C ASN A 57 14.09 1.69 -9.27
N PHE A 58 14.13 1.70 -7.94
CA PHE A 58 15.37 1.55 -7.19
C PHE A 58 15.94 0.14 -7.38
N PRO A 59 17.24 0.01 -7.71
CA PRO A 59 17.83 -1.29 -8.05
C PRO A 59 18.07 -2.21 -6.85
N GLY A 60 17.95 -1.70 -5.63
CA GLY A 60 18.15 -2.46 -4.40
C GLY A 60 16.87 -2.85 -3.70
N MET A 61 17.00 -3.59 -2.61
CA MET A 61 15.91 -3.93 -1.73
C MET A 61 15.52 -2.75 -0.84
N GLN A 62 14.23 -2.65 -0.53
CA GLN A 62 13.70 -1.73 0.46
C GLN A 62 13.34 -2.51 1.71
N THR A 63 13.66 -1.94 2.87
CA THR A 63 13.34 -2.54 4.16
C THR A 63 12.21 -1.76 4.82
N TYR A 64 11.15 -2.47 5.17
CA TYR A 64 10.01 -1.94 5.91
C TYR A 64 9.92 -2.62 7.26
N GLN A 65 9.85 -1.85 8.33
CA GLN A 65 9.69 -2.36 9.69
C GLN A 65 8.44 -1.78 10.32
N CYS A 66 7.55 -2.64 10.77
CA CYS A 66 6.38 -2.22 11.54
C CYS A 66 6.82 -1.83 12.96
N LEU A 67 6.56 -0.59 13.33
CA LEU A 67 6.91 -0.07 14.66
C LEU A 67 5.72 -0.14 15.62
N TYR A 68 4.50 0.00 15.09
CA TYR A 68 3.28 0.05 15.91
C TYR A 68 2.06 -0.30 15.07
N GLY A 69 1.06 -0.87 15.72
CA GLY A 69 -0.22 -1.21 15.10
C GLY A 69 -0.20 -2.54 14.35
N SER A 70 -1.24 -2.78 13.60
CA SER A 70 -1.39 -3.98 12.78
C SER A 70 -1.94 -3.63 11.41
N GLY A 71 -1.48 -4.35 10.41
CA GLY A 71 -1.88 -4.09 9.04
C GLY A 71 -1.31 -5.11 8.08
N ILE A 72 -1.29 -4.72 6.83
CA ILE A 72 -0.82 -5.55 5.73
C ILE A 72 0.12 -4.72 4.85
N LEU A 73 1.23 -5.32 4.45
CA LEU A 73 2.02 -4.82 3.34
C LEU A 73 1.64 -5.63 2.10
N VAL A 74 1.05 -4.95 1.13
CA VAL A 74 0.74 -5.52 -0.19
C VAL A 74 1.95 -5.38 -1.08
N MET A 75 2.32 -6.45 -1.75
CA MET A 75 3.38 -6.48 -2.74
C MET A 75 2.84 -7.04 -4.05
N GLN A 76 3.15 -6.38 -5.16
CA GLN A 76 2.74 -6.83 -6.49
C GLN A 76 3.89 -6.70 -7.47
N ARG A 77 4.08 -7.73 -8.29
CA ARG A 77 4.96 -7.68 -9.44
C ARG A 77 4.13 -7.75 -10.72
N ASN A 78 4.42 -6.84 -11.65
CA ASN A 78 3.74 -6.79 -12.94
C ASN A 78 4.57 -7.48 -14.04
N ASP A 79 3.87 -7.91 -15.08
CA ASP A 79 4.48 -8.31 -16.35
C ASP A 79 4.78 -7.08 -17.23
N GLU A 80 5.27 -7.33 -18.44
CA GLU A 80 5.63 -6.27 -19.40
C GLU A 80 4.42 -5.47 -19.90
N LYS A 81 3.21 -6.02 -19.76
CA LYS A 81 1.95 -5.37 -20.14
C LYS A 81 1.25 -4.69 -18.98
N ALA A 82 1.96 -4.48 -17.87
CA ALA A 82 1.44 -3.90 -16.63
C ALA A 82 0.25 -4.69 -16.04
N GLN A 83 0.18 -6.00 -16.32
CA GLN A 83 -0.74 -6.90 -15.64
C GLN A 83 -0.07 -7.53 -14.41
N ALA A 84 -0.86 -7.82 -13.38
CA ALA A 84 -0.34 -8.43 -12.17
C ALA A 84 0.11 -9.88 -12.44
N LYS A 85 1.40 -10.16 -12.22
CA LYS A 85 2.00 -11.48 -12.37
C LYS A 85 2.09 -12.21 -11.02
N GLU A 86 2.34 -11.47 -9.96
CA GLU A 86 2.41 -11.99 -8.59
C GLU A 86 1.75 -10.99 -7.64
N PHE A 87 1.06 -11.51 -6.65
CA PHE A 87 0.45 -10.70 -5.59
C PHE A 87 0.69 -11.37 -4.25
N LYS A 88 1.32 -10.64 -3.34
CA LYS A 88 1.72 -11.13 -2.03
C LYS A 88 1.22 -10.21 -0.93
N VAL A 89 0.76 -10.79 0.15
CA VAL A 89 0.30 -10.09 1.33
C VAL A 89 1.14 -10.51 2.53
N VAL A 90 1.74 -9.54 3.18
CA VAL A 90 2.53 -9.76 4.39
C VAL A 90 1.82 -9.13 5.57
N THR A 91 1.51 -9.92 6.59
CA THR A 91 0.93 -9.42 7.83
C THR A 91 1.94 -8.61 8.61
N LEU A 92 1.54 -7.41 9.03
CA LEU A 92 2.36 -6.49 9.82
C LEU A 92 1.89 -6.47 11.27
N ASN A 93 2.83 -6.75 12.15
CA ASN A 93 2.71 -6.54 13.60
C ASN A 93 3.96 -5.78 14.05
N ALA A 94 3.95 -5.22 15.25
CA ALA A 94 5.13 -4.57 15.82
C ALA A 94 6.36 -5.50 15.73
N THR A 95 7.48 -4.95 15.31
CA THR A 95 8.78 -5.60 15.06
C THR A 95 8.91 -6.37 13.72
N LYS A 96 7.81 -6.67 13.02
CA LYS A 96 7.89 -7.36 11.70
C LYS A 96 8.69 -6.54 10.71
N VAL A 97 9.68 -7.18 10.09
CA VAL A 97 10.50 -6.60 9.02
C VAL A 97 10.15 -7.30 7.70
N VAL A 98 9.98 -6.50 6.66
CA VAL A 98 9.67 -6.98 5.30
C VAL A 98 10.67 -6.40 4.32
N LEU A 99 11.21 -7.25 3.46
CA LEU A 99 12.07 -6.85 2.35
C LEU A 99 11.25 -6.79 1.07
N VAL A 100 11.27 -5.64 0.40
CA VAL A 100 10.62 -5.45 -0.90
C VAL A 100 11.71 -5.39 -1.97
N PRO A 101 11.77 -6.38 -2.88
CA PRO A 101 12.77 -6.39 -3.94
C PRO A 101 12.55 -5.29 -4.97
N ALA A 102 13.58 -5.04 -5.78
CA ALA A 102 13.48 -4.14 -6.94
C ALA A 102 12.33 -4.57 -7.88
N SER A 103 11.74 -3.62 -8.55
CA SER A 103 10.63 -3.79 -9.50
C SER A 103 9.28 -4.23 -8.92
N TRP A 104 9.21 -4.51 -7.62
CA TRP A 104 7.93 -4.77 -6.95
C TRP A 104 7.22 -3.46 -6.58
N GLY A 105 5.92 -3.48 -6.73
CA GLY A 105 5.05 -2.47 -6.15
C GLY A 105 4.73 -2.79 -4.70
N MET A 106 4.44 -1.78 -3.91
CA MET A 106 4.06 -1.92 -2.51
C MET A 106 3.00 -0.92 -2.10
N CYS A 107 2.21 -1.30 -1.12
CA CYS A 107 1.22 -0.45 -0.47
C CYS A 107 1.03 -0.91 0.98
N LEU A 108 0.92 0.03 1.90
CA LEU A 108 0.60 -0.24 3.30
C LEU A 108 -0.90 -0.10 3.51
N VAL A 109 -1.52 -1.10 4.12
CA VAL A 109 -2.95 -1.14 4.44
C VAL A 109 -3.13 -1.27 5.94
N ASN A 110 -3.86 -0.36 6.55
CA ASN A 110 -4.17 -0.42 7.97
C ASN A 110 -5.45 -1.23 8.20
N THR A 111 -5.31 -2.43 8.72
CA THR A 111 -6.44 -3.32 9.04
C THR A 111 -6.79 -3.32 10.54
N GLY A 112 -6.06 -2.54 11.34
CA GLY A 112 -6.26 -2.42 12.79
C GLY A 112 -7.16 -1.24 13.16
N ASN A 113 -7.35 -1.06 14.45
CA ASN A 113 -8.17 0.01 15.03
C ASN A 113 -7.34 1.23 15.48
N ASN A 114 -6.03 1.11 15.47
CA ASN A 114 -5.09 2.17 15.81
C ASN A 114 -4.28 2.57 14.58
N PHE A 115 -3.47 3.63 14.70
CA PHE A 115 -2.52 3.99 13.65
C PHE A 115 -1.58 2.81 13.35
N LEU A 116 -1.26 2.64 12.09
CA LEU A 116 -0.20 1.74 11.65
C LEU A 116 1.05 2.59 11.38
N VAL A 117 2.13 2.30 12.10
CA VAL A 117 3.40 3.04 11.97
C VAL A 117 4.46 2.12 11.40
N VAL A 118 5.00 2.48 10.24
CA VAL A 118 5.99 1.66 9.51
C VAL A 118 7.17 2.52 9.11
N LEU A 119 8.37 2.08 9.47
CA LEU A 119 9.64 2.68 9.06
C LEU A 119 10.09 2.05 7.75
N ARG A 120 10.34 2.86 6.74
CA ARG A 120 11.15 2.47 5.58
C ARG A 120 12.57 2.98 5.79
N ASN A 121 13.50 2.04 5.83
CA ASN A 121 14.92 2.31 5.97
C ASN A 121 15.62 2.04 4.63
N SER A 122 15.47 2.96 3.70
CA SER A 122 16.07 2.86 2.36
C SER A 122 16.12 4.24 1.72
N ILE A 123 17.20 4.51 1.02
CA ILE A 123 17.34 5.72 0.22
C ILE A 123 16.45 5.56 -1.01
N LEU A 124 15.44 6.42 -1.13
CA LEU A 124 14.51 6.43 -2.26
C LEU A 124 14.15 7.87 -2.61
N ASP A 125 14.54 8.28 -3.79
CA ASP A 125 14.14 9.55 -4.36
C ASP A 125 12.77 9.47 -5.05
N GLN A 126 12.20 10.60 -5.42
CA GLN A 126 10.95 10.65 -6.18
C GLN A 126 11.07 9.94 -7.54
N LYS A 127 12.25 10.02 -8.19
CA LYS A 127 12.55 9.32 -9.46
C LYS A 127 12.47 7.79 -9.34
N ASP A 128 12.67 7.26 -8.13
CA ASP A 128 12.63 5.83 -7.88
C ASP A 128 11.20 5.30 -7.68
N LYS A 129 10.22 6.19 -7.65
CA LYS A 129 8.81 5.84 -7.43
C LYS A 129 8.00 5.97 -8.70
N ASN A 130 7.62 4.84 -9.26
CA ASN A 130 6.73 4.80 -10.41
C ASN A 130 5.29 4.55 -9.97
N ARG A 131 4.45 5.56 -10.07
CA ARG A 131 3.02 5.50 -9.73
C ARG A 131 2.12 5.32 -10.95
N LYS A 132 2.66 5.43 -12.15
CA LYS A 132 1.87 5.36 -13.38
C LYS A 132 1.00 4.09 -13.47
N PRO A 133 1.53 2.88 -13.25
CA PRO A 133 0.70 1.67 -13.32
C PRO A 133 -0.45 1.68 -12.31
N ILE A 134 -0.21 2.19 -11.11
CA ILE A 134 -1.23 2.27 -10.05
C ILE A 134 -2.33 3.26 -10.40
N LEU A 135 -1.96 4.44 -10.90
CA LEU A 135 -2.92 5.47 -11.26
C LEU A 135 -3.78 5.05 -12.46
N GLU A 136 -3.18 4.45 -13.48
CA GLU A 136 -3.90 3.96 -14.66
C GLU A 136 -4.86 2.81 -14.34
N LYS A 137 -4.51 1.95 -13.39
CA LYS A 137 -5.29 0.78 -12.99
C LYS A 137 -6.17 1.02 -11.75
N ARG A 138 -6.17 2.21 -11.17
CA ARG A 138 -6.87 2.54 -9.93
C ARG A 138 -6.46 1.64 -8.76
N GLY A 139 -5.17 1.41 -8.57
CA GLY A 139 -4.62 0.62 -7.48
C GLY A 139 -3.95 -0.66 -7.93
N PHE A 140 -3.80 -1.59 -7.01
CA PHE A 140 -3.26 -2.93 -7.26
C PHE A 140 -4.36 -3.90 -7.73
N ALA A 141 -3.99 -5.13 -8.06
CA ALA A 141 -4.90 -6.13 -8.62
C ALA A 141 -6.04 -6.54 -7.68
N TYR A 142 -5.86 -6.34 -6.39
CA TYR A 142 -6.89 -6.56 -5.37
C TYR A 142 -7.01 -5.35 -4.44
N TYR A 143 -8.23 -5.02 -4.09
CA TYR A 143 -8.56 -4.13 -2.99
C TYR A 143 -8.70 -4.95 -1.70
N ILE A 144 -8.18 -4.42 -0.60
CA ILE A 144 -8.29 -5.07 0.72
C ILE A 144 -9.51 -4.48 1.42
N VAL A 145 -10.52 -5.30 1.63
CA VAL A 145 -11.82 -4.84 2.10
C VAL A 145 -12.26 -5.58 3.37
N GLU A 146 -13.20 -4.98 4.10
CA GLU A 146 -13.85 -5.64 5.21
C GLU A 146 -15.22 -6.17 4.76
N LYS A 147 -15.43 -7.46 4.95
CA LYS A 147 -16.71 -8.12 4.73
C LYS A 147 -17.06 -8.95 5.94
N LYS A 148 -18.23 -8.71 6.53
CA LYS A 148 -18.72 -9.44 7.73
C LYS A 148 -17.69 -9.44 8.88
N GLY A 149 -17.00 -8.30 9.10
CA GLY A 149 -16.00 -8.17 10.14
C GLY A 149 -14.63 -8.81 9.83
N GLU A 150 -14.44 -9.37 8.64
CA GLU A 150 -13.22 -10.06 8.24
C GLU A 150 -12.51 -9.35 7.08
N ILE A 151 -11.19 -9.55 7.00
CA ILE A 151 -10.37 -9.08 5.87
C ILE A 151 -10.70 -9.95 4.65
N SER A 152 -11.02 -9.28 3.55
CA SER A 152 -11.32 -9.94 2.28
C SER A 152 -10.62 -9.22 1.13
N PHE A 153 -10.53 -9.89 -0.02
CA PHE A 153 -9.86 -9.39 -1.21
C PHE A 153 -10.86 -9.26 -2.34
N GLU A 154 -11.00 -8.04 -2.86
CA GLU A 154 -11.89 -7.74 -3.97
C GLU A 154 -11.06 -7.53 -5.23
N GLN A 155 -11.37 -8.24 -6.31
CA GLN A 155 -10.65 -8.08 -7.56
C GLN A 155 -10.83 -6.67 -8.14
N ASN A 156 -9.73 -6.04 -8.51
CA ASN A 156 -9.75 -4.78 -9.23
C ASN A 156 -10.09 -5.04 -10.71
N PRO A 157 -11.23 -4.57 -11.22
CA PRO A 157 -11.68 -4.88 -12.58
C PRO A 157 -10.81 -4.27 -13.69
N ASN A 158 -9.90 -3.37 -13.34
CA ASN A 158 -8.99 -2.77 -14.30
C ASN A 158 -7.79 -3.66 -14.65
N TYR A 159 -7.63 -4.79 -13.96
CA TYR A 159 -6.66 -5.83 -14.30
C TYR A 159 -7.38 -6.96 -15.02
N LEU A 160 -6.75 -7.49 -16.05
CA LEU A 160 -7.22 -8.70 -16.75
C LEU A 160 -6.79 -9.97 -16.02
N LEU A 161 -5.63 -9.90 -15.33
CA LEU A 161 -5.07 -11.02 -14.59
C LEU A 161 -5.12 -10.74 -13.09
N HIS A 162 -5.61 -11.73 -12.37
CA HIS A 162 -5.68 -11.71 -10.91
C HIS A 162 -4.94 -12.94 -10.38
N PRO A 163 -3.62 -12.82 -10.12
CA PRO A 163 -2.82 -13.95 -9.66
C PRO A 163 -3.29 -14.46 -8.30
N GLN A 164 -2.96 -15.71 -8.02
CA GLN A 164 -3.21 -16.28 -6.70
C GLN A 164 -2.54 -15.42 -5.62
N ILE A 165 -3.27 -15.13 -4.56
CA ILE A 165 -2.75 -14.38 -3.42
C ILE A 165 -1.88 -15.30 -2.59
N THR A 166 -0.61 -14.92 -2.40
CA THR A 166 0.28 -15.58 -1.45
C THR A 166 0.35 -14.78 -0.16
N THR A 167 0.41 -15.46 0.97
CA THR A 167 0.43 -14.85 2.31
C THR A 167 1.70 -15.22 3.06
N GLU A 168 2.17 -14.26 3.88
CA GLU A 168 3.34 -14.43 4.76
C GLU A 168 3.12 -13.78 6.13
#